data_f3722cab99ab2fa1067e984668517f40
#
_entry.id   f3722cab99ab2fa1067e984668517f40
#
_cell.length_a   1.000
_cell.length_b   1.000
_cell.length_c   1.000
_cell.angle_alpha   90.00
_cell.angle_beta   90.00
_cell.angle_gamma   90.00
#
_symmetry.space_group_name_H-M   'P 1'
#
loop_
_entity.id
_entity.type
_entity.pdbx_description
1 polymer ?
#
loop_
_entity_poly.entity_id
_entity_poly.type
_entity_poly.pdbx_seq_one_letter_code
_entity_poly.pdbx_strand_id
1 'polypeptide(L)'
;NGEFTLNGLALNQILIVSCLGFESQEIIWTGQKLVKFSIKEDRELLDEVVVVGYGTMDKKELTSAIAHVSNKDFLSISGGDPSMLIQGKVAGVSVVNTGAADPNNEASIQIRGISSRAAGLGPLIVVDGVPGGNMTNINQNDIESIDILKDGAASAIYGTRGSNGVVLITTKKGAKDGSIHTSYIGTVSANFMIKELDMLTADEYREYRPDGVDYGGNVDWLKEVSRVGLTYQHTVTLSGGNNLNSYR
;
A
#
# COMPACT_ATOMS: atom_id res chain seq x y z
N ASN A 1 -27.47 24.46 13.06
CA ASN A 1 -27.12 25.47 14.07
C ASN A 1 -26.82 24.74 15.36
N GLY A 2 -25.55 24.61 15.73
CA GLY A 2 -25.11 24.00 16.97
C GLY A 2 -24.81 25.12 18.00
N GLU A 3 -25.60 25.22 19.06
CA GLU A 3 -25.25 26.05 20.19
C GLU A 3 -24.82 25.14 21.35
N PHE A 4 -23.73 25.48 21.99
CA PHE A 4 -23.25 24.77 23.16
C PHE A 4 -22.78 25.79 24.22
N THR A 5 -22.83 25.39 25.48
CA THR A 5 -22.43 26.23 26.61
C THR A 5 -21.29 25.55 27.35
N LEU A 6 -20.20 26.28 27.54
CA LEU A 6 -19.06 25.83 28.36
C LEU A 6 -18.99 26.68 29.62
N ASN A 7 -18.83 26.04 30.78
CA ASN A 7 -18.69 26.67 32.06
C ASN A 7 -17.29 26.40 32.64
N GLY A 8 -16.76 27.35 33.41
CA GLY A 8 -15.50 27.18 34.13
C GLY A 8 -14.23 27.36 33.33
N LEU A 9 -14.29 28.14 32.23
CA LEU A 9 -13.11 28.44 31.41
C LEU A 9 -12.20 29.45 32.07
N ALA A 10 -10.88 29.20 32.02
CA ALA A 10 -9.87 30.15 32.43
C ALA A 10 -9.52 31.12 31.29
N LEU A 11 -9.15 32.37 31.62
CA LEU A 11 -8.71 33.37 30.64
C LEU A 11 -7.48 32.82 29.87
N ASN A 12 -7.47 33.02 28.54
CA ASN A 12 -6.44 32.54 27.61
C ASN A 12 -6.39 31.01 27.44
N GLN A 13 -7.46 30.30 27.77
CA GLN A 13 -7.56 28.89 27.49
C GLN A 13 -7.81 28.66 25.99
N ILE A 14 -7.11 27.67 25.41
CA ILE A 14 -7.29 27.26 24.02
C ILE A 14 -8.52 26.34 23.96
N LEU A 15 -9.47 26.69 23.13
CA LEU A 15 -10.64 25.86 22.81
C LEU A 15 -10.41 25.25 21.42
N ILE A 16 -10.48 23.93 21.34
CA ILE A 16 -10.38 23.20 20.07
C ILE A 16 -11.79 22.78 19.68
N VAL A 17 -12.23 23.27 18.53
CA VAL A 17 -13.51 22.88 17.95
C VAL A 17 -13.25 21.93 16.80
N SER A 18 -13.73 20.71 16.92
CA SER A 18 -13.60 19.68 15.90
C SER A 18 -14.96 19.05 15.59
N CYS A 19 -15.21 18.81 14.32
CA CYS A 19 -16.39 18.11 13.84
C CYS A 19 -15.98 17.22 12.66
N LEU A 20 -16.58 16.04 12.55
CA LEU A 20 -16.30 15.11 11.47
C LEU A 20 -16.63 15.76 10.11
N GLY A 21 -15.65 15.83 9.20
CA GLY A 21 -15.79 16.48 7.88
C GLY A 21 -15.51 17.99 7.86
N PHE A 22 -14.96 18.53 8.94
CA PHE A 22 -14.61 19.95 9.03
C PHE A 22 -13.20 20.13 9.60
N GLU A 23 -12.49 21.17 9.17
CA GLU A 23 -11.18 21.56 9.70
C GLU A 23 -11.30 21.92 11.19
N SER A 24 -10.44 21.32 12.02
CA SER A 24 -10.36 21.68 13.43
C SER A 24 -9.86 23.11 13.60
N GLN A 25 -10.57 23.91 14.36
CA GLN A 25 -10.16 25.29 14.66
C GLN A 25 -9.78 25.44 16.14
N GLU A 26 -8.66 26.14 16.35
CA GLU A 26 -8.20 26.52 17.69
C GLU A 26 -8.58 27.98 17.94
N ILE A 27 -9.23 28.25 19.06
CA ILE A 27 -9.68 29.58 19.49
C ILE A 27 -9.17 29.85 20.89
N ILE A 28 -8.49 30.98 21.08
CA ILE A 28 -8.08 31.41 22.41
C ILE A 28 -9.25 32.19 23.04
N TRP A 29 -9.76 31.71 24.16
CA TRP A 29 -10.84 32.37 24.86
C TRP A 29 -10.33 33.57 25.65
N THR A 30 -10.79 34.77 25.31
CA THR A 30 -10.37 36.04 25.93
C THR A 30 -11.41 36.62 26.89
N GLY A 31 -12.34 35.81 27.38
CA GLY A 31 -13.38 36.25 28.35
C GLY A 31 -14.70 36.70 27.72
N GLN A 32 -14.92 36.43 26.44
CA GLN A 32 -16.13 36.81 25.72
C GLN A 32 -17.32 35.91 26.15
N LYS A 33 -18.51 36.53 26.33
CA LYS A 33 -19.72 35.77 26.68
C LYS A 33 -20.30 34.94 25.53
N LEU A 34 -20.01 35.31 24.30
CA LEU A 34 -20.43 34.61 23.07
C LEU A 34 -19.29 34.62 22.05
N VAL A 35 -18.92 33.44 21.62
CA VAL A 35 -17.93 33.25 20.55
C VAL A 35 -18.67 32.62 19.37
N LYS A 36 -18.67 33.30 18.22
CA LYS A 36 -19.16 32.74 16.95
C LYS A 36 -17.97 32.30 16.14
N PHE A 37 -18.00 31.08 15.66
CA PHE A 37 -17.01 30.54 14.75
C PHE A 37 -17.70 29.88 13.56
N SER A 38 -17.06 29.90 12.43
CA SER A 38 -17.50 29.19 11.24
C SER A 38 -16.47 28.12 10.93
N ILE A 39 -16.86 26.89 11.01
CA ILE A 39 -16.01 25.75 10.67
C ILE A 39 -16.06 25.60 9.15
N LYS A 40 -14.87 25.51 8.51
CA LYS A 40 -14.78 25.23 7.09
C LYS A 40 -14.87 23.73 6.87
N GLU A 41 -15.55 23.33 5.80
CA GLU A 41 -15.55 21.94 5.38
C GLU A 41 -14.11 21.52 5.08
N ASP A 42 -13.69 20.40 5.68
CA ASP A 42 -12.42 19.77 5.41
C ASP A 42 -12.51 19.07 4.04
N ARG A 43 -12.09 19.79 3.01
CA ARG A 43 -12.12 19.29 1.63
C ARG A 43 -11.11 18.16 1.40
N GLU A 44 -10.08 18.05 2.23
CA GLU A 44 -9.12 16.95 2.12
C GLU A 44 -9.75 15.58 2.46
N LEU A 45 -10.79 15.55 3.31
CA LEU A 45 -11.56 14.32 3.61
C LEU A 45 -12.63 14.00 2.55
N LEU A 46 -12.97 14.93 1.66
CA LEU A 46 -14.06 14.77 0.69
C LEU A 46 -13.61 14.52 -0.75
N ASP A 47 -12.37 14.87 -1.08
CA ASP A 47 -11.82 14.74 -2.44
C ASP A 47 -10.86 13.56 -2.56
N GLU A 48 -11.32 12.36 -2.22
CA GLU A 48 -10.66 11.14 -2.66
C GLU A 48 -10.89 10.99 -4.17
N VAL A 49 -9.98 11.57 -4.93
CA VAL A 49 -10.00 11.51 -6.40
C VAL A 49 -9.42 10.17 -6.83
N VAL A 50 -10.21 9.39 -7.54
CA VAL A 50 -9.80 8.10 -8.08
C VAL A 50 -9.40 8.28 -9.53
N VAL A 51 -8.23 7.77 -9.90
CA VAL A 51 -7.78 7.74 -11.29
C VAL A 51 -8.57 6.68 -12.05
N VAL A 52 -9.29 7.08 -13.08
CA VAL A 52 -10.03 6.19 -13.96
C VAL A 52 -9.48 6.27 -15.37
N GLY A 53 -8.60 5.35 -15.71
CA GLY A 53 -8.07 5.21 -17.05
C GLY A 53 -7.39 6.47 -17.59
N TYR A 54 -8.11 7.30 -18.31
CA TYR A 54 -7.60 8.51 -18.94
C TYR A 54 -8.00 9.81 -18.23
N GLY A 55 -8.51 9.74 -16.98
CA GLY A 55 -8.95 10.90 -16.24
C GLY A 55 -9.02 10.63 -14.72
N THR A 56 -9.34 11.68 -14.00
CA THR A 56 -9.63 11.62 -12.56
C THR A 56 -11.11 11.90 -12.34
N MET A 57 -11.78 11.10 -11.53
CA MET A 57 -13.18 11.29 -11.14
C MET A 57 -13.30 11.24 -9.62
N ASP A 58 -14.26 11.96 -9.09
CA ASP A 58 -14.56 11.88 -7.66
C ASP A 58 -15.10 10.49 -7.30
N LYS A 59 -14.66 9.95 -6.19
CA LYS A 59 -15.10 8.62 -5.71
C LYS A 59 -16.62 8.49 -5.63
N LYS A 60 -17.32 9.59 -5.37
CA LYS A 60 -18.78 9.65 -5.29
C LYS A 60 -19.48 9.46 -6.64
N GLU A 61 -18.80 9.75 -7.75
CA GLU A 61 -19.34 9.64 -9.10
C GLU A 61 -19.13 8.26 -9.72
N LEU A 62 -18.32 7.42 -9.06
CA LEU A 62 -18.00 6.08 -9.55
C LEU A 62 -19.12 5.09 -9.22
N THR A 63 -19.84 4.68 -10.25
CA THR A 63 -20.86 3.61 -10.16
C THR A 63 -20.27 2.21 -10.18
N SER A 64 -18.96 2.06 -10.43
CA SER A 64 -18.26 0.79 -10.54
C SER A 64 -17.49 0.43 -9.28
N ALA A 65 -17.26 -0.88 -9.06
CA ALA A 65 -16.52 -1.39 -7.89
C ALA A 65 -15.02 -1.12 -8.01
N ILE A 66 -14.62 0.14 -7.76
CA ILE A 66 -13.22 0.55 -7.66
C ILE A 66 -12.81 0.54 -6.20
N ALA A 67 -11.68 -0.06 -5.90
CA ALA A 67 -11.06 0.03 -4.59
C ALA A 67 -9.83 0.93 -4.66
N HIS A 68 -9.83 1.96 -3.83
CA HIS A 68 -8.73 2.91 -3.69
C HIS A 68 -7.93 2.59 -2.42
N VAL A 69 -6.61 2.58 -2.52
CA VAL A 69 -5.68 2.44 -1.40
C VAL A 69 -4.66 3.56 -1.49
N SER A 70 -4.69 4.46 -0.53
CA SER A 70 -3.77 5.60 -0.47
C SER A 70 -2.46 5.24 0.23
N ASN A 71 -1.45 6.09 0.09
CA ASN A 71 -0.15 5.90 0.76
C ASN A 71 -0.26 5.89 2.29
N LYS A 72 -1.30 6.54 2.84
CA LYS A 72 -1.58 6.55 4.30
C LYS A 72 -1.99 5.16 4.80
N ASP A 73 -2.59 4.36 3.92
CA ASP A 73 -3.05 3.02 4.22
C ASP A 73 -1.98 1.95 3.96
N PHE A 74 -0.87 2.30 3.34
CA PHE A 74 0.18 1.34 3.08
C PHE A 74 0.79 0.83 4.38
N LEU A 75 0.91 -0.50 4.47
CA LEU A 75 1.68 -1.10 5.54
C LEU A 75 3.15 -0.74 5.30
N SER A 76 3.86 -0.36 6.35
CA SER A 76 5.32 -0.26 6.30
C SER A 76 5.91 -1.67 6.19
N ILE A 77 5.74 -2.28 5.02
CA ILE A 77 6.30 -3.59 4.72
C ILE A 77 7.72 -3.35 4.23
N SER A 78 8.66 -3.85 5.01
CA SER A 78 10.05 -3.91 4.62
C SER A 78 10.23 -5.04 3.62
N GLY A 79 10.11 -4.73 2.34
CA GLY A 79 10.26 -5.73 1.28
C GLY A 79 9.93 -5.12 -0.07
N GLY A 80 10.75 -5.39 -1.06
CA GLY A 80 10.79 -4.66 -2.32
C GLY A 80 9.58 -4.75 -3.24
N ASP A 81 8.57 -5.61 -2.98
CA ASP A 81 7.44 -5.78 -3.90
C ASP A 81 6.24 -4.89 -3.52
N PRO A 82 5.93 -3.86 -4.34
CA PRO A 82 4.79 -2.98 -4.11
C PRO A 82 3.43 -3.69 -4.08
N SER A 83 3.32 -4.89 -4.66
CA SER A 83 2.09 -5.68 -4.63
C SER A 83 1.65 -6.02 -3.21
N MET A 84 2.60 -6.15 -2.29
CA MET A 84 2.32 -6.45 -0.89
C MET A 84 1.62 -5.29 -0.16
N LEU A 85 1.71 -4.05 -0.68
CA LEU A 85 1.06 -2.88 -0.08
C LEU A 85 -0.48 -3.01 -0.05
N ILE A 86 -1.05 -3.78 -0.98
CA ILE A 86 -2.49 -3.98 -1.10
C ILE A 86 -2.96 -5.32 -0.50
N GLN A 87 -2.04 -6.15 -0.01
CA GLN A 87 -2.37 -7.45 0.58
C GLN A 87 -3.33 -7.30 1.78
N GLY A 88 -4.46 -8.02 1.73
CA GLY A 88 -5.46 -8.01 2.80
C GLY A 88 -6.28 -6.72 2.94
N LYS A 89 -6.03 -5.69 2.13
CA LYS A 89 -6.72 -4.39 2.21
C LYS A 89 -7.91 -4.26 1.29
N VAL A 90 -7.93 -5.03 0.24
CA VAL A 90 -8.95 -4.91 -0.82
C VAL A 90 -9.75 -6.20 -0.94
N ALA A 91 -11.04 -6.13 -0.67
CA ALA A 91 -11.93 -7.28 -0.81
C ALA A 91 -11.94 -7.80 -2.25
N GLY A 92 -11.82 -9.12 -2.43
CA GLY A 92 -11.80 -9.77 -3.74
C GLY A 92 -10.46 -9.67 -4.48
N VAL A 93 -9.40 -9.21 -3.81
CA VAL A 93 -8.03 -9.22 -4.31
C VAL A 93 -7.19 -10.17 -3.45
N SER A 94 -6.57 -11.14 -4.08
CA SER A 94 -5.62 -12.05 -3.46
C SER A 94 -4.20 -11.69 -3.91
N VAL A 95 -3.32 -11.46 -2.96
CA VAL A 95 -1.89 -11.25 -3.20
C VAL A 95 -1.13 -12.35 -2.49
N VAL A 96 -0.43 -13.16 -3.25
CA VAL A 96 0.30 -14.32 -2.75
C VAL A 96 1.76 -14.22 -3.16
N ASN A 97 2.64 -14.18 -2.17
CA ASN A 97 4.08 -14.30 -2.39
C ASN A 97 4.53 -15.71 -1.95
N THR A 98 4.81 -16.57 -2.92
CA THR A 98 5.23 -17.97 -2.68
C THR A 98 6.70 -18.09 -2.32
N GLY A 99 7.49 -17.07 -2.63
CA GLY A 99 8.93 -17.03 -2.36
C GLY A 99 9.30 -15.93 -1.37
N ALA A 100 8.56 -15.81 -0.26
CA ALA A 100 8.71 -14.72 0.72
C ALA A 100 10.14 -14.55 1.28
N ALA A 101 10.98 -15.59 1.20
CA ALA A 101 12.38 -15.55 1.60
C ALA A 101 13.32 -15.03 0.48
N ASP A 102 12.84 -14.99 -0.76
CA ASP A 102 13.60 -14.46 -1.91
C ASP A 102 13.17 -13.02 -2.19
N PRO A 103 14.05 -12.03 -2.02
CA PRO A 103 13.72 -10.62 -2.26
C PRO A 103 13.44 -10.31 -3.74
N ASN A 104 13.81 -11.20 -4.66
CA ASN A 104 13.56 -11.05 -6.10
C ASN A 104 12.26 -11.74 -6.56
N ASN A 105 11.57 -12.44 -5.65
CA ASN A 105 10.33 -13.11 -6.01
C ASN A 105 9.17 -12.12 -6.08
N GLU A 106 8.49 -12.11 -7.20
CA GLU A 106 7.31 -11.27 -7.44
C GLU A 106 6.06 -11.92 -6.82
N ALA A 107 5.25 -11.11 -6.13
CA ALA A 107 3.98 -11.58 -5.64
C ALA A 107 2.96 -11.69 -6.80
N SER A 108 2.17 -12.75 -6.75
CA SER A 108 1.07 -12.95 -7.71
C SER A 108 -0.18 -12.22 -7.21
N ILE A 109 -0.75 -11.37 -8.06
CA ILE A 109 -2.01 -10.68 -7.81
C ILE A 109 -3.12 -11.36 -8.60
N GLN A 110 -4.23 -11.65 -7.92
CA GLN A 110 -5.44 -12.16 -8.55
C GLN A 110 -6.65 -11.34 -8.10
N ILE A 111 -7.48 -10.93 -9.05
CA ILE A 111 -8.71 -10.19 -8.78
C ILE A 111 -9.90 -11.12 -9.10
N ARG A 112 -10.75 -11.36 -8.07
CA ARG A 112 -11.94 -12.23 -8.16
C ARG A 112 -11.66 -13.67 -8.57
N GLY A 113 -10.43 -14.16 -8.41
CA GLY A 113 -10.04 -15.53 -8.69
C GLY A 113 -9.63 -15.77 -10.14
N ILE A 114 -9.59 -17.03 -10.54
CA ILE A 114 -9.12 -17.48 -11.86
C ILE A 114 -10.25 -17.37 -12.87
N SER A 115 -10.11 -16.47 -13.84
CA SER A 115 -11.09 -16.28 -14.92
C SER A 115 -10.79 -17.08 -16.18
N SER A 116 -9.54 -17.51 -16.39
CA SER A 116 -9.11 -18.25 -17.58
C SER A 116 -8.02 -19.25 -17.26
N ARG A 117 -8.02 -20.39 -17.96
CA ARG A 117 -6.95 -21.41 -17.84
C ARG A 117 -5.76 -21.14 -18.78
N ALA A 118 -5.96 -20.38 -19.84
CA ALA A 118 -4.98 -20.25 -20.94
C ALA A 118 -4.42 -18.82 -21.10
N ALA A 119 -5.18 -17.80 -20.74
CA ALA A 119 -4.71 -16.42 -20.74
C ALA A 119 -4.17 -16.08 -19.35
N GLY A 120 -3.06 -15.41 -19.22
CA GLY A 120 -2.43 -15.07 -17.93
C GLY A 120 -3.42 -14.68 -16.84
N LEU A 121 -3.14 -15.05 -15.61
CA LEU A 121 -4.05 -14.93 -14.47
C LEU A 121 -3.99 -13.57 -13.78
N GLY A 122 -2.94 -12.79 -14.05
CA GLY A 122 -2.72 -11.48 -13.43
C GLY A 122 -3.53 -10.35 -14.03
N PRO A 123 -3.80 -9.30 -13.25
CA PRO A 123 -4.43 -8.08 -13.74
C PRO A 123 -3.49 -7.30 -14.67
N LEU A 124 -4.05 -6.39 -15.45
CA LEU A 124 -3.29 -5.43 -16.19
C LEU A 124 -2.73 -4.36 -15.22
N ILE A 125 -1.43 -4.17 -15.22
CA ILE A 125 -0.79 -3.09 -14.46
C ILE A 125 -0.68 -1.85 -15.35
N VAL A 126 -1.12 -0.71 -14.80
CA VAL A 126 -1.06 0.60 -15.45
C VAL A 126 -0.36 1.56 -14.51
N VAL A 127 0.73 2.16 -14.96
CA VAL A 127 1.52 3.09 -14.16
C VAL A 127 1.43 4.48 -14.78
N ASP A 128 0.91 5.44 -14.03
CA ASP A 128 0.70 6.82 -14.48
C ASP A 128 0.01 6.91 -15.85
N GLY A 129 -0.97 6.04 -16.08
CA GLY A 129 -1.73 5.95 -17.33
C GLY A 129 -1.08 5.12 -18.43
N VAL A 130 0.13 4.58 -18.24
CA VAL A 130 0.82 3.73 -19.22
C VAL A 130 0.56 2.25 -18.92
N PRO A 131 -0.14 1.53 -19.80
CA PRO A 131 -0.46 0.12 -19.58
C PRO A 131 0.73 -0.80 -19.88
N GLY A 132 0.83 -1.90 -19.10
CA GLY A 132 1.87 -2.92 -19.25
C GLY A 132 3.12 -2.64 -18.40
N GLY A 133 3.01 -1.78 -17.39
CA GLY A 133 4.07 -1.57 -16.41
C GLY A 133 4.33 -2.83 -15.57
N ASN A 134 5.52 -2.90 -14.99
CA ASN A 134 5.87 -3.91 -13.99
C ASN A 134 5.97 -3.23 -12.61
N MET A 135 5.26 -3.76 -11.63
CA MET A 135 5.25 -3.21 -10.26
C MET A 135 6.61 -3.29 -9.59
N THR A 136 7.39 -4.31 -9.88
CA THR A 136 8.70 -4.53 -9.25
C THR A 136 9.74 -3.46 -9.61
N ASN A 137 9.52 -2.74 -10.72
CA ASN A 137 10.39 -1.64 -11.15
C ASN A 137 10.05 -0.30 -10.46
N ILE A 138 9.02 -0.28 -9.62
CA ILE A 138 8.57 0.94 -8.95
C ILE A 138 9.01 0.87 -7.49
N ASN A 139 9.65 1.93 -7.01
CA ASN A 139 9.93 2.03 -5.58
C ASN A 139 8.61 2.26 -4.82
N GLN A 140 8.30 1.42 -3.85
CA GLN A 140 7.09 1.53 -3.03
C GLN A 140 6.93 2.91 -2.37
N ASN A 141 8.03 3.60 -2.05
CA ASN A 141 8.01 4.93 -1.46
C ASN A 141 7.57 6.02 -2.45
N ASP A 142 7.60 5.73 -3.75
CA ASP A 142 7.18 6.65 -4.80
C ASP A 142 5.73 6.48 -5.20
N ILE A 143 5.04 5.49 -4.66
CA ILE A 143 3.61 5.27 -4.91
C ILE A 143 2.78 6.23 -4.05
N GLU A 144 1.86 6.95 -4.69
CA GLU A 144 0.87 7.83 -4.05
C GLU A 144 -0.41 7.05 -3.74
N SER A 145 -0.94 6.33 -4.75
CA SER A 145 -2.13 5.51 -4.60
C SER A 145 -2.11 4.30 -5.53
N ILE A 146 -2.90 3.30 -5.15
CA ILE A 146 -3.18 2.13 -5.97
C ILE A 146 -4.70 2.00 -6.08
N ASP A 147 -5.21 2.08 -7.31
CA ASP A 147 -6.62 1.93 -7.61
C ASP A 147 -6.87 0.60 -8.33
N ILE A 148 -7.87 -0.17 -7.89
CA ILE A 148 -8.14 -1.49 -8.41
C ILE A 148 -9.53 -1.52 -9.03
N LEU A 149 -9.55 -1.67 -10.36
CA LEU A 149 -10.75 -1.83 -11.15
C LEU A 149 -11.08 -3.32 -11.27
N LYS A 150 -12.18 -3.74 -10.64
CA LYS A 150 -12.53 -5.17 -10.52
C LYS A 150 -13.52 -5.68 -11.55
N ASP A 151 -14.23 -4.78 -12.23
CA ASP A 151 -15.41 -5.09 -13.03
C ASP A 151 -15.28 -4.73 -14.51
N GLY A 152 -16.43 -4.77 -15.19
CA GLY A 152 -16.58 -4.33 -16.56
C GLY A 152 -16.05 -2.92 -16.86
N ALA A 153 -15.91 -2.05 -15.84
CA ALA A 153 -15.24 -0.77 -16.00
C ALA A 153 -13.78 -0.92 -16.48
N ALA A 154 -13.05 -1.92 -15.96
CA ALA A 154 -11.71 -2.23 -16.41
C ALA A 154 -11.69 -2.64 -17.90
N SER A 155 -12.63 -3.50 -18.29
CA SER A 155 -12.75 -3.96 -19.69
C SER A 155 -13.25 -2.87 -20.63
N ALA A 156 -14.08 -1.95 -20.14
CA ALA A 156 -14.58 -0.83 -20.95
C ALA A 156 -13.46 0.16 -21.33
N ILE A 157 -12.48 0.36 -20.44
CA ILE A 157 -11.39 1.30 -20.66
C ILE A 157 -10.20 0.65 -21.36
N TYR A 158 -9.83 -0.56 -20.93
CA TYR A 158 -8.60 -1.25 -21.38
C TYR A 158 -8.87 -2.42 -22.32
N GLY A 159 -10.12 -2.63 -22.72
CA GLY A 159 -10.55 -3.71 -23.62
C GLY A 159 -10.28 -5.09 -23.01
N THR A 160 -9.98 -6.06 -23.87
CA THR A 160 -9.73 -7.46 -23.45
C THR A 160 -8.55 -7.63 -22.51
N ARG A 161 -7.58 -6.71 -22.52
CA ARG A 161 -6.44 -6.72 -21.60
C ARG A 161 -6.86 -6.48 -20.15
N GLY A 162 -7.98 -5.77 -19.92
CA GLY A 162 -8.55 -5.52 -18.59
C GLY A 162 -9.49 -6.62 -18.08
N SER A 163 -9.65 -7.74 -18.79
CA SER A 163 -10.61 -8.81 -18.43
C SER A 163 -10.36 -9.44 -17.05
N ASN A 164 -9.13 -9.48 -16.60
CA ASN A 164 -8.73 -9.99 -15.27
C ASN A 164 -8.66 -8.89 -14.21
N GLY A 165 -9.22 -7.71 -14.50
CA GLY A 165 -9.10 -6.51 -13.71
C GLY A 165 -7.87 -5.68 -14.06
N VAL A 166 -7.83 -4.47 -13.52
CA VAL A 166 -6.74 -3.51 -13.74
C VAL A 166 -6.27 -2.95 -12.41
N VAL A 167 -4.96 -2.86 -12.24
CA VAL A 167 -4.32 -2.17 -11.12
C VAL A 167 -3.69 -0.90 -11.65
N LEU A 168 -4.24 0.24 -11.23
CA LEU A 168 -3.72 1.56 -11.57
C LEU A 168 -2.80 2.02 -10.46
N ILE A 169 -1.59 2.38 -10.80
CA ILE A 169 -0.60 2.91 -9.87
C ILE A 169 -0.37 4.37 -10.23
N THR A 170 -0.59 5.24 -9.26
CA THR A 170 -0.27 6.65 -9.37
C THR A 170 0.98 6.93 -8.56
N THR A 171 1.99 7.53 -9.20
CA THR A 171 3.22 7.89 -8.52
C THR A 171 3.16 9.31 -7.98
N LYS A 172 3.90 9.55 -6.90
CA LYS A 172 4.04 10.88 -6.28
C LYS A 172 4.67 11.85 -7.26
N LYS A 173 4.09 13.01 -7.38
CA LYS A 173 4.62 14.11 -8.20
C LYS A 173 5.58 14.99 -7.40
N GLY A 174 6.44 15.68 -8.09
CA GLY A 174 7.31 16.69 -7.48
C GLY A 174 6.51 17.89 -6.96
N ALA A 175 7.02 18.55 -5.93
CA ALA A 175 6.45 19.80 -5.44
C ALA A 175 6.46 20.90 -6.53
N LYS A 176 5.46 21.78 -6.49
CA LYS A 176 5.32 22.88 -7.46
C LYS A 176 5.60 24.27 -6.84
N ASP A 177 6.23 24.28 -5.67
CA ASP A 177 6.47 25.46 -4.84
C ASP A 177 7.74 26.24 -5.22
N GLY A 178 8.46 25.81 -6.24
CA GLY A 178 9.72 26.43 -6.68
C GLY A 178 10.94 26.00 -5.87
N SER A 179 10.76 25.14 -4.89
CA SER A 179 11.85 24.65 -4.04
C SER A 179 12.33 23.23 -4.44
N ILE A 180 13.53 22.88 -4.00
CA ILE A 180 14.08 21.54 -4.16
C ILE A 180 13.96 20.82 -2.82
N HIS A 181 13.26 19.70 -2.85
CA HIS A 181 13.10 18.83 -1.69
C HIS A 181 13.98 17.60 -1.86
N THR A 182 14.78 17.32 -0.84
CA THR A 182 15.61 16.13 -0.77
C THR A 182 15.15 15.28 0.40
N SER A 183 14.86 14.01 0.15
CA SER A 183 14.55 13.06 1.20
C SER A 183 15.45 11.82 1.12
N TYR A 184 15.78 11.27 2.28
CA TYR A 184 16.53 10.03 2.40
C TYR A 184 15.77 9.08 3.30
N ILE A 185 15.58 7.85 2.81
CA ILE A 185 14.97 6.75 3.55
C ILE A 185 15.95 5.58 3.57
N GLY A 186 16.35 5.17 4.76
CA GLY A 186 17.14 3.96 4.98
C GLY A 186 16.29 2.89 5.65
N THR A 187 16.26 1.69 5.09
CA THR A 187 15.54 0.55 5.64
C THR A 187 16.47 -0.63 5.79
N VAL A 188 16.43 -1.27 6.96
CA VAL A 188 17.13 -2.53 7.24
C VAL A 188 16.09 -3.56 7.62
N SER A 189 16.09 -4.70 6.96
CA SER A 189 15.18 -5.79 7.26
C SER A 189 15.92 -7.11 7.43
N ALA A 190 15.40 -7.92 8.35
CA ALA A 190 15.85 -9.28 8.58
C ALA A 190 14.70 -10.24 8.31
N ASN A 191 14.87 -11.14 7.34
CA ASN A 191 13.91 -12.16 6.98
C ASN A 191 14.35 -13.48 7.60
N PHE A 192 13.50 -14.09 8.39
CA PHE A 192 13.75 -15.39 9.01
C PHE A 192 12.48 -16.25 8.95
N MET A 193 12.67 -17.55 9.01
CA MET A 193 11.60 -18.50 9.00
C MET A 193 10.94 -18.53 10.39
N ILE A 194 9.63 -18.20 10.46
CA ILE A 194 8.88 -18.16 11.71
C ILE A 194 8.52 -19.57 12.18
N LYS A 195 8.24 -20.47 11.22
CA LYS A 195 7.88 -21.85 11.50
C LYS A 195 8.61 -22.76 10.54
N GLU A 196 9.34 -23.69 11.08
CA GLU A 196 10.00 -24.74 10.35
C GLU A 196 9.06 -25.94 10.18
N LEU A 197 9.30 -26.72 9.13
CA LEU A 197 8.64 -28.02 8.99
C LEU A 197 9.19 -28.96 10.05
N ASP A 198 8.30 -29.64 10.75
CA ASP A 198 8.66 -30.69 11.69
C ASP A 198 9.06 -31.92 10.87
N MET A 199 10.35 -32.13 10.72
CA MET A 199 10.93 -33.22 9.95
C MET A 199 11.58 -34.23 10.90
N LEU A 200 11.54 -35.49 10.54
CA LEU A 200 12.21 -36.55 11.32
C LEU A 200 13.71 -36.26 11.39
N THR A 201 14.24 -36.32 12.60
CA THR A 201 15.67 -36.35 12.82
C THR A 201 16.26 -37.69 12.32
N ALA A 202 17.56 -37.78 12.14
CA ALA A 202 18.20 -39.00 11.70
C ALA A 202 17.95 -40.18 12.69
N ASP A 203 17.88 -39.90 14.00
CA ASP A 203 17.64 -40.90 15.02
C ASP A 203 16.18 -41.38 15.01
N GLU A 204 15.22 -40.45 14.90
CA GLU A 204 13.80 -40.79 14.72
C GLU A 204 13.56 -41.56 13.42
N TYR A 205 14.25 -41.20 12.33
CA TYR A 205 14.15 -41.93 11.07
C TYR A 205 14.66 -43.39 11.22
N ARG A 206 15.78 -43.64 11.92
CA ARG A 206 16.31 -44.96 12.21
C ARG A 206 15.35 -45.79 13.03
N GLU A 207 14.70 -45.17 14.03
CA GLU A 207 13.67 -45.81 14.83
C GLU A 207 12.44 -46.18 14.00
N TYR A 208 11.98 -45.26 13.15
CA TYR A 208 10.81 -45.47 12.31
C TYR A 208 11.05 -46.47 11.16
N ARG A 209 12.26 -46.55 10.63
CA ARG A 209 12.68 -47.41 9.52
C ARG A 209 13.89 -48.26 9.88
N PRO A 210 13.75 -49.23 10.80
CA PRO A 210 14.86 -50.07 11.25
C PRO A 210 15.42 -50.97 10.14
N ASP A 211 14.67 -51.20 9.07
CA ASP A 211 15.04 -51.98 7.87
C ASP A 211 15.70 -51.10 6.78
N GLY A 212 15.82 -49.80 7.04
CA GLY A 212 16.45 -48.85 6.12
C GLY A 212 17.97 -48.99 6.08
N VAL A 213 18.58 -48.60 4.96
CA VAL A 213 20.04 -48.56 4.87
C VAL A 213 20.53 -47.27 5.55
N ASP A 214 21.30 -47.44 6.62
CA ASP A 214 21.91 -46.31 7.34
C ASP A 214 23.33 -46.07 6.82
N TYR A 215 23.56 -44.87 6.27
CA TYR A 215 24.88 -44.42 5.82
C TYR A 215 25.60 -43.61 6.91
N GLY A 216 25.10 -43.54 8.12
CA GLY A 216 25.72 -42.87 9.27
C GLY A 216 25.64 -41.35 9.24
N GLY A 217 24.84 -40.79 8.35
CA GLY A 217 24.63 -39.32 8.29
C GLY A 217 23.72 -38.84 9.41
N ASN A 218 24.05 -37.69 10.01
CA ASN A 218 23.19 -36.97 10.96
C ASN A 218 23.32 -35.47 10.74
N VAL A 219 22.78 -35.00 9.63
CA VAL A 219 22.84 -33.59 9.22
C VAL A 219 21.43 -33.04 9.23
N ASP A 220 21.24 -31.96 9.95
CA ASP A 220 20.02 -31.15 9.86
C ASP A 220 20.08 -30.29 8.61
N TRP A 221 19.57 -30.82 7.51
CA TRP A 221 19.58 -30.14 6.22
C TRP A 221 18.75 -28.87 6.21
N LEU A 222 17.69 -28.79 7.01
CA LEU A 222 16.86 -27.59 7.07
C LEU A 222 17.66 -26.42 7.67
N LYS A 223 18.42 -26.67 8.71
CA LYS A 223 19.30 -25.69 9.35
C LYS A 223 20.47 -25.32 8.44
N GLU A 224 21.06 -26.27 7.73
CA GLU A 224 22.19 -26.02 6.82
C GLU A 224 21.79 -25.14 5.61
N VAL A 225 20.57 -25.30 5.09
CA VAL A 225 20.10 -24.51 3.94
C VAL A 225 19.38 -23.24 4.32
N SER A 226 19.05 -23.06 5.60
CA SER A 226 18.34 -21.89 6.11
C SER A 226 19.31 -20.84 6.64
N ARG A 227 19.03 -19.60 6.36
CA ARG A 227 19.76 -18.47 6.92
C ARG A 227 18.87 -17.26 7.10
N VAL A 228 19.24 -16.38 8.01
CA VAL A 228 18.61 -15.06 8.12
C VAL A 228 19.03 -14.23 6.92
N GLY A 229 18.07 -13.82 6.11
CA GLY A 229 18.30 -12.91 5.00
C GLY A 229 18.31 -11.46 5.51
N LEU A 230 19.40 -10.73 5.26
CA LEU A 230 19.49 -9.30 5.57
C LEU A 230 19.33 -8.49 4.29
N THR A 231 18.44 -7.52 4.32
CA THR A 231 18.22 -6.58 3.20
C THR A 231 18.47 -5.16 3.68
N TYR A 232 19.28 -4.44 2.93
CA TYR A 232 19.54 -3.02 3.14
C TYR A 232 19.03 -2.25 1.94
N GLN A 233 18.17 -1.27 2.18
CA GLN A 233 17.63 -0.41 1.14
C GLN A 233 17.89 1.05 1.50
N HIS A 234 18.48 1.78 0.56
CA HIS A 234 18.73 3.21 0.68
C HIS A 234 18.08 3.93 -0.50
N THR A 235 17.15 4.80 -0.20
CA THR A 235 16.43 5.60 -1.21
C THR A 235 16.74 7.07 -0.99
N VAL A 236 17.30 7.71 -2.01
CA VAL A 236 17.47 9.17 -2.04
C VAL A 236 16.51 9.72 -3.09
N THR A 237 15.63 10.59 -2.68
CA THR A 237 14.68 11.22 -3.59
C THR A 237 14.97 12.72 -3.69
N LEU A 238 15.10 13.19 -4.91
CA LEU A 238 15.21 14.61 -5.24
C LEU A 238 13.97 15.03 -6.00
N SER A 239 13.20 15.97 -5.47
CA SER A 239 11.98 16.43 -6.10
C SER A 239 11.87 17.96 -6.05
N GLY A 240 11.17 18.51 -7.01
CA GLY A 240 10.94 19.96 -7.08
C GLY A 240 10.17 20.33 -8.34
N GLY A 241 9.99 21.59 -8.55
CA GLY A 241 9.31 22.08 -9.75
C GLY A 241 8.70 23.45 -9.54
N ASN A 242 8.04 23.90 -10.57
CA ASN A 242 7.28 25.13 -10.58
C ASN A 242 5.86 24.86 -11.13
N ASN A 243 5.04 25.89 -11.29
CA ASN A 243 3.67 25.74 -11.80
C ASN A 243 3.57 25.09 -13.18
N LEU A 244 4.64 25.09 -13.97
CA LEU A 244 4.68 24.54 -15.33
C LEU A 244 5.26 23.12 -15.36
N ASN A 245 6.31 22.88 -14.60
CA ASN A 245 7.07 21.61 -14.62
C ASN A 245 7.35 21.13 -13.20
N SER A 246 7.21 19.84 -12.98
CA SER A 246 7.64 19.17 -11.74
C SER A 246 8.47 17.92 -12.08
N TYR A 247 9.42 17.58 -11.22
CA TYR A 247 10.27 16.41 -11.32
C TYR A 247 10.40 15.70 -9.97
N ARG A 248 10.67 14.39 -10.04
CA ARG A 248 10.96 13.54 -8.89
C ARG A 248 11.88 12.41 -9.31
#